data_067506324f97a561ddd6c397cde356cc
#
_entry.id   067506324f97a561ddd6c397cde356cc
#
_cell.length_a   1.000
_cell.length_b   1.000
_cell.length_c   1.000
_cell.angle_alpha   90.00
_cell.angle_beta   90.00
_cell.angle_gamma   90.00
#
_symmetry.space_group_name_H-M   'P 1'
#
loop_
_entity.id
_entity.type
_entity.pdbx_description
1 polymer ?
#
loop_
_entity_poly.entity_id
_entity_poly.type
_entity_poly.pdbx_seq_one_letter_code
_entity_poly.pdbx_strand_id
1 'polypeptide(L)'
;MINVEKNIISSILLNPEDLAKLDVSPEMFESPVYGQIFELCQEWEKTGSEINALKIAQAITTDYVTSEDANKILADTIDSRDASASDEFCCKEIRKKYRARKANEILAHISVNSGNVDSLLEELTADFDSLKESEGAKAVRMSDLVKYQGDYFKEKETVYDTGISSIDDNIGSFDRGDLIIIAARPAVGKSALAFQMARRFGRKALKTGYFNLEMTAKQLYERAIAGTSEINMKRIRNATNFLNDEKAKFDKGNDLLSQESNLYIYEGSFRVKDIKAEQMINRYDAIFVDYLQLIRPDKARSNRREEVADISKGLKRIAMDYNIPVFALSQLNRASEINKDKEPSMAELREAGDIEQDASTILMLWNPNKEDFTTKMLKVEKGRQTGNSRQELKFDGSKMLFYEEGFEEAADDMDIPFDFD
;
A
#
# COMPACT_ATOMS: atom_id res chain seq x y z
N MET A 1 33.68 15.45 -7.13
CA MET A 1 32.61 14.51 -6.72
C MET A 1 33.08 13.89 -5.41
N ILE A 2 32.26 13.98 -4.33
CA ILE A 2 32.65 13.51 -2.99
C ILE A 2 32.78 11.99 -3.04
N ASN A 3 33.91 11.47 -2.55
CA ASN A 3 34.03 10.01 -2.35
C ASN A 3 33.46 9.65 -0.97
N VAL A 4 32.18 9.19 -0.98
CA VAL A 4 31.41 8.90 0.24
C VAL A 4 32.04 7.79 1.08
N GLU A 5 32.70 6.79 0.46
CA GLU A 5 33.34 5.68 1.16
C GLU A 5 34.59 6.17 1.91
N LYS A 6 35.44 6.95 1.23
CA LYS A 6 36.59 7.57 1.86
C LYS A 6 36.16 8.44 3.04
N ASN A 7 35.05 9.18 2.89
CA ASN A 7 34.56 10.09 3.93
C ASN A 7 34.15 9.32 5.19
N ILE A 8 33.45 8.18 5.04
CA ILE A 8 33.07 7.32 6.17
C ILE A 8 34.29 6.74 6.87
N ILE A 9 35.24 6.19 6.12
CA ILE A 9 36.48 5.63 6.70
C ILE A 9 37.28 6.71 7.40
N SER A 10 37.39 7.88 6.80
CA SER A 10 38.06 9.03 7.43
C SER A 10 37.40 9.47 8.72
N SER A 11 36.03 9.46 8.77
CA SER A 11 35.28 9.78 9.97
C SER A 11 35.61 8.82 11.12
N ILE A 12 35.63 7.51 10.85
CA ILE A 12 35.97 6.46 11.84
C ILE A 12 37.41 6.61 12.32
N LEU A 13 38.36 6.89 11.41
CA LEU A 13 39.77 7.03 11.77
C LEU A 13 40.03 8.25 12.65
N LEU A 14 39.26 9.32 12.49
CA LEU A 14 39.34 10.53 13.28
C LEU A 14 38.55 10.47 14.58
N ASN A 15 37.39 9.82 14.57
CA ASN A 15 36.49 9.67 15.69
C ASN A 15 35.95 8.25 15.75
N PRO A 16 36.67 7.27 16.34
CA PRO A 16 36.25 5.86 16.38
C PRO A 16 34.90 5.64 17.06
N GLU A 17 34.49 6.50 17.96
CA GLU A 17 33.20 6.46 18.66
C GLU A 17 31.98 6.69 17.74
N ASP A 18 32.19 7.21 16.54
CA ASP A 18 31.12 7.41 15.58
C ASP A 18 30.75 6.12 14.84
N LEU A 19 31.58 5.06 14.88
CA LEU A 19 31.37 3.80 14.21
C LEU A 19 29.98 3.19 14.56
N ALA A 20 29.61 3.19 15.83
CA ALA A 20 28.33 2.66 16.31
C ALA A 20 27.08 3.40 15.75
N LYS A 21 27.27 4.61 15.20
CA LYS A 21 26.19 5.44 14.62
C LYS A 21 26.02 5.21 13.13
N LEU A 22 26.93 4.50 12.48
CA LEU A 22 26.96 4.31 11.03
C LEU A 22 26.08 3.13 10.64
N ASP A 23 25.06 3.39 9.83
CA ASP A 23 24.10 2.40 9.34
C ASP A 23 24.52 1.87 7.96
N VAL A 24 25.68 1.22 7.92
CA VAL A 24 26.23 0.53 6.75
C VAL A 24 26.95 -0.75 7.19
N SER A 25 27.13 -1.70 6.27
CA SER A 25 27.85 -2.94 6.50
C SER A 25 29.00 -3.11 5.49
N PRO A 26 30.02 -3.93 5.78
CA PRO A 26 31.21 -4.07 4.94
C PRO A 26 30.94 -4.36 3.47
N GLU A 27 29.94 -5.21 3.19
CA GLU A 27 29.56 -5.61 1.84
C GLU A 27 28.90 -4.47 1.02
N MET A 28 28.51 -3.39 1.67
CA MET A 28 27.88 -2.24 0.99
C MET A 28 28.91 -1.37 0.28
N PHE A 29 30.18 -1.47 0.66
CA PHE A 29 31.26 -0.72 0.01
C PHE A 29 31.54 -1.24 -1.40
N GLU A 30 31.80 -0.34 -2.33
CA GLU A 30 32.19 -0.66 -3.70
C GLU A 30 33.67 -1.05 -3.75
N SER A 31 34.49 -0.38 -2.92
CA SER A 31 35.90 -0.69 -2.74
C SER A 31 36.08 -1.83 -1.74
N PRO A 32 36.64 -2.98 -2.15
CA PRO A 32 36.92 -4.10 -1.24
C PRO A 32 37.84 -3.68 -0.07
N VAL A 33 38.76 -2.76 -0.32
CA VAL A 33 39.70 -2.27 0.71
C VAL A 33 38.96 -1.47 1.79
N TYR A 34 38.02 -0.60 1.41
CA TYR A 34 37.25 0.15 2.39
C TYR A 34 36.25 -0.75 3.15
N GLY A 35 35.66 -1.74 2.48
CA GLY A 35 34.84 -2.78 3.14
C GLY A 35 35.65 -3.53 4.20
N GLN A 36 36.88 -3.98 3.87
CA GLN A 36 37.77 -4.68 4.80
C GLN A 36 38.20 -3.77 5.98
N ILE A 37 38.53 -2.49 5.74
CA ILE A 37 38.84 -1.53 6.80
C ILE A 37 37.64 -1.37 7.75
N PHE A 38 36.46 -1.25 7.19
CA PHE A 38 35.23 -1.11 7.99
C PHE A 38 34.96 -2.34 8.85
N GLU A 39 35.12 -3.53 8.29
CA GLU A 39 34.99 -4.82 8.99
C GLU A 39 35.95 -4.93 10.16
N LEU A 40 37.24 -4.63 9.94
CA LEU A 40 38.25 -4.62 10.99
C LEU A 40 37.91 -3.64 12.11
N CYS A 41 37.41 -2.44 11.78
CA CYS A 41 36.97 -1.46 12.77
C CYS A 41 35.81 -2.00 13.61
N GLN A 42 34.82 -2.69 13.00
CA GLN A 42 33.72 -3.30 13.72
C GLN A 42 34.16 -4.44 14.64
N GLU A 43 35.10 -5.27 14.21
CA GLU A 43 35.66 -6.36 15.04
C GLU A 43 36.40 -5.80 16.25
N TRP A 44 37.19 -4.75 16.04
CA TRP A 44 37.95 -4.11 17.12
C TRP A 44 37.07 -3.37 18.12
N GLU A 45 36.01 -2.73 17.65
CA GLU A 45 35.00 -2.13 18.53
C GLU A 45 34.39 -3.21 19.44
N LYS A 46 33.97 -4.35 18.88
CA LYS A 46 33.38 -5.47 19.66
C LYS A 46 34.35 -6.07 20.68
N THR A 47 35.65 -6.08 20.38
CA THR A 47 36.70 -6.63 21.26
C THR A 47 37.28 -5.60 22.21
N GLY A 48 36.85 -4.33 22.14
CA GLY A 48 37.40 -3.21 22.91
C GLY A 48 38.85 -2.86 22.54
N SER A 49 39.29 -3.25 21.34
CA SER A 49 40.61 -2.93 20.81
C SER A 49 40.62 -1.53 20.26
N GLU A 50 41.79 -0.83 20.41
CA GLU A 50 41.92 0.50 19.90
C GLU A 50 41.96 0.52 18.35
N ILE A 51 41.12 1.36 17.76
CA ILE A 51 41.09 1.63 16.31
C ILE A 51 42.10 2.73 16.00
N ASN A 52 43.17 2.39 15.27
CA ASN A 52 44.12 3.39 14.77
C ASN A 52 44.65 3.01 13.38
N ALA A 53 45.07 4.05 12.62
CA ALA A 53 45.51 3.91 11.24
C ALA A 53 46.71 2.97 11.07
N LEU A 54 47.66 2.96 12.01
CA LEU A 54 48.83 2.08 11.91
C LEU A 54 48.51 0.61 12.03
N LYS A 55 47.63 0.26 12.96
CA LYS A 55 47.12 -1.15 13.11
C LYS A 55 46.35 -1.56 11.89
N ILE A 56 45.50 -0.68 11.34
CA ILE A 56 44.74 -0.95 10.12
C ILE A 56 45.67 -1.20 8.94
N ALA A 57 46.71 -0.34 8.75
CA ALA A 57 47.68 -0.52 7.69
C ALA A 57 48.37 -1.89 7.75
N GLN A 58 48.71 -2.35 8.96
CA GLN A 58 49.28 -3.69 9.16
C GLN A 58 48.32 -4.82 8.86
N ALA A 59 47.03 -4.66 9.25
CA ALA A 59 45.99 -5.70 9.08
C ALA A 59 45.56 -5.84 7.63
N ILE A 60 45.52 -4.78 6.82
CA ILE A 60 45.12 -4.85 5.40
C ILE A 60 46.30 -5.16 4.45
N THR A 61 47.50 -5.27 4.99
CA THR A 61 48.68 -5.70 4.18
C THR A 61 48.51 -7.15 3.78
N THR A 62 48.53 -7.43 2.47
CA THR A 62 48.42 -8.74 1.86
C THR A 62 49.45 -8.91 0.75
N ASP A 63 49.45 -10.08 0.06
CA ASP A 63 50.29 -10.29 -1.12
C ASP A 63 50.04 -9.28 -2.26
N TYR A 64 48.90 -8.61 -2.24
CA TYR A 64 48.50 -7.62 -3.26
C TYR A 64 48.55 -6.16 -2.78
N VAL A 65 48.55 -5.93 -1.47
CA VAL A 65 48.65 -4.57 -0.88
C VAL A 65 49.88 -4.53 0.00
N THR A 66 50.88 -3.76 -0.43
CA THR A 66 52.10 -3.59 0.35
C THR A 66 51.87 -2.69 1.55
N SER A 67 52.75 -2.75 2.56
CA SER A 67 52.66 -1.87 3.74
C SER A 67 52.81 -0.39 3.36
N GLU A 68 53.56 -0.08 2.29
CA GLU A 68 53.70 1.30 1.78
C GLU A 68 52.40 1.76 1.12
N ASP A 69 51.74 0.90 0.31
CA ASP A 69 50.44 1.20 -0.31
C ASP A 69 49.34 1.35 0.73
N ALA A 70 49.30 0.48 1.75
CA ALA A 70 48.35 0.58 2.86
C ALA A 70 48.43 1.90 3.61
N ASN A 71 49.64 2.34 3.95
CA ASN A 71 49.86 3.62 4.61
C ASN A 71 49.44 4.80 3.71
N LYS A 72 49.73 4.72 2.41
CA LYS A 72 49.37 5.73 1.44
C LYS A 72 47.86 5.85 1.27
N ILE A 73 47.13 4.70 1.19
CA ILE A 73 45.67 4.66 1.12
C ILE A 73 45.04 5.32 2.35
N LEU A 74 45.56 5.04 3.56
CA LEU A 74 45.01 5.61 4.79
C LEU A 74 45.32 7.10 4.91
N ALA A 75 46.53 7.53 4.55
CA ALA A 75 46.88 8.94 4.55
C ALA A 75 46.00 9.73 3.56
N ASP A 76 45.87 9.24 2.31
CA ASP A 76 45.01 9.86 1.30
C ASP A 76 43.53 9.87 1.73
N THR A 77 43.09 8.85 2.48
CA THR A 77 41.72 8.78 3.01
C THR A 77 41.49 9.85 4.06
N ILE A 78 42.42 10.08 4.97
CA ILE A 78 42.31 11.12 6.01
C ILE A 78 42.37 12.51 5.40
N ASP A 79 43.33 12.74 4.49
CA ASP A 79 43.54 14.03 3.86
C ASP A 79 42.42 14.47 2.92
N SER A 80 41.68 13.50 2.33
CA SER A 80 40.61 13.77 1.38
C SER A 80 39.20 13.89 2.02
N ARG A 81 39.13 14.02 3.36
CA ARG A 81 37.84 14.19 4.05
C ARG A 81 37.18 15.49 3.63
N ASP A 82 35.91 15.36 3.17
CA ASP A 82 35.05 16.51 2.90
C ASP A 82 34.16 16.79 4.11
N ALA A 83 34.50 17.82 4.86
CA ALA A 83 33.77 18.20 6.07
C ALA A 83 32.34 18.74 5.78
N SER A 84 32.01 19.03 4.53
CA SER A 84 30.67 19.48 4.14
C SER A 84 29.67 18.32 4.01
N ALA A 85 30.15 17.07 3.89
CA ALA A 85 29.32 15.91 3.77
C ALA A 85 29.15 15.23 5.14
N SER A 86 27.92 15.18 5.64
CA SER A 86 27.60 14.44 6.87
C SER A 86 27.75 12.93 6.70
N ASP A 87 28.08 12.22 7.78
CA ASP A 87 28.17 10.76 7.77
C ASP A 87 26.82 10.12 7.40
N GLU A 88 25.71 10.72 7.81
CA GLU A 88 24.36 10.27 7.43
C GLU A 88 24.13 10.34 5.91
N PHE A 89 24.56 11.44 5.28
CA PHE A 89 24.51 11.58 3.82
C PHE A 89 25.38 10.52 3.13
N CYS A 90 26.61 10.31 3.62
CA CYS A 90 27.53 9.32 3.06
C CYS A 90 26.97 7.88 3.19
N CYS A 91 26.45 7.51 4.35
CA CYS A 91 25.81 6.21 4.56
C CYS A 91 24.61 6.00 3.61
N LYS A 92 23.77 7.02 3.41
CA LYS A 92 22.64 6.98 2.48
C LYS A 92 23.09 6.74 1.04
N GLU A 93 24.14 7.41 0.58
CA GLU A 93 24.66 7.24 -0.77
C GLU A 93 25.35 5.88 -0.96
N ILE A 94 26.07 5.36 0.05
CA ILE A 94 26.65 4.01 0.02
C ILE A 94 25.53 2.97 -0.13
N ARG A 95 24.49 3.04 0.70
CA ARG A 95 23.33 2.11 0.62
C ARG A 95 22.63 2.20 -0.73
N LYS A 96 22.46 3.39 -1.29
CA LYS A 96 21.85 3.60 -2.61
C LYS A 96 22.67 2.94 -3.72
N LYS A 97 24.00 3.10 -3.71
CA LYS A 97 24.90 2.46 -4.66
C LYS A 97 24.90 0.94 -4.52
N TYR A 98 24.93 0.43 -3.29
CA TYR A 98 24.84 -0.99 -3.02
C TYR A 98 23.57 -1.61 -3.58
N ARG A 99 22.42 -0.97 -3.32
CA ARG A 99 21.12 -1.43 -3.86
C ARG A 99 21.10 -1.43 -5.40
N ALA A 100 21.67 -0.40 -6.02
CA ALA A 100 21.77 -0.36 -7.49
C ALA A 100 22.66 -1.49 -8.03
N ARG A 101 23.78 -1.78 -7.35
CA ARG A 101 24.66 -2.91 -7.72
C ARG A 101 23.96 -4.25 -7.57
N LYS A 102 23.29 -4.48 -6.45
CA LYS A 102 22.50 -5.70 -6.21
C LYS A 102 21.33 -5.85 -7.18
N ALA A 103 20.62 -4.78 -7.50
CA ALA A 103 19.58 -4.82 -8.51
C ALA A 103 20.11 -5.20 -9.90
N ASN A 104 21.29 -4.70 -10.27
CA ASN A 104 21.95 -5.09 -11.53
C ASN A 104 22.42 -6.56 -11.52
N GLU A 105 22.90 -7.07 -10.38
CA GLU A 105 23.25 -8.50 -10.21
C GLU A 105 22.01 -9.38 -10.41
N ILE A 106 20.87 -9.02 -9.80
CA ILE A 106 19.57 -9.72 -9.96
C ILE A 106 19.15 -9.70 -11.43
N LEU A 107 19.20 -8.54 -12.09
CA LEU A 107 18.86 -8.40 -13.51
C LEU A 107 19.76 -9.23 -14.41
N ALA A 108 21.05 -9.30 -14.12
CA ALA A 108 22.01 -10.13 -14.86
C ALA A 108 21.71 -11.64 -14.69
N HIS A 109 21.30 -12.06 -13.49
CA HIS A 109 20.92 -13.46 -13.21
C HIS A 109 19.67 -13.89 -14.00
N ILE A 110 18.72 -12.98 -14.23
CA ILE A 110 17.49 -13.21 -15.02
C ILE A 110 17.83 -13.56 -16.47
N SER A 111 18.79 -12.87 -17.07
CA SER A 111 19.14 -13.06 -18.48
C SER A 111 19.75 -14.44 -18.79
N VAL A 112 20.19 -15.17 -17.77
CA VAL A 112 20.86 -16.48 -17.89
C VAL A 112 19.93 -17.67 -17.69
N ASN A 113 18.81 -17.52 -16.94
CA ASN A 113 17.95 -18.63 -16.48
C ASN A 113 16.51 -18.56 -17.04
N SER A 114 16.32 -18.64 -18.35
CA SER A 114 14.99 -18.52 -19.00
C SER A 114 14.10 -19.78 -18.99
N GLY A 115 14.34 -20.75 -18.11
CA GLY A 115 13.69 -22.07 -18.18
C GLY A 115 12.33 -22.21 -17.48
N ASN A 116 12.02 -21.45 -16.44
CA ASN A 116 10.74 -21.50 -15.73
C ASN A 116 10.35 -20.10 -15.19
N VAL A 117 9.38 -19.48 -15.85
CA VAL A 117 8.99 -18.10 -15.59
C VAL A 117 8.38 -17.93 -14.19
N ASP A 118 7.60 -18.90 -13.70
CA ASP A 118 6.92 -18.79 -12.40
C ASP A 118 7.90 -18.87 -11.22
N SER A 119 8.87 -19.79 -11.26
CA SER A 119 9.90 -19.89 -10.23
C SER A 119 10.85 -18.69 -10.26
N LEU A 120 11.13 -18.16 -11.44
CA LEU A 120 11.94 -16.97 -11.62
C LEU A 120 11.25 -15.73 -11.03
N LEU A 121 9.95 -15.57 -11.24
CA LEU A 121 9.17 -14.48 -10.65
C LEU A 121 9.10 -14.56 -9.11
N GLU A 122 9.05 -15.78 -8.55
CA GLU A 122 9.09 -15.97 -7.09
C GLU A 122 10.44 -15.58 -6.50
N GLU A 123 11.52 -16.01 -7.14
CA GLU A 123 12.89 -15.71 -6.74
C GLU A 123 13.17 -14.19 -6.85
N LEU A 124 12.77 -13.56 -7.95
CA LEU A 124 12.87 -12.13 -8.15
C LEU A 124 12.10 -11.32 -7.12
N THR A 125 10.88 -11.75 -6.78
CA THR A 125 10.07 -11.05 -5.79
C THR A 125 10.75 -11.10 -4.42
N ALA A 126 11.34 -12.24 -4.04
CA ALA A 126 12.08 -12.39 -2.79
C ALA A 126 13.36 -11.54 -2.80
N ASP A 127 14.09 -11.52 -3.91
CA ASP A 127 15.34 -10.75 -4.05
C ASP A 127 15.08 -9.24 -4.02
N PHE A 128 14.07 -8.77 -4.73
CA PHE A 128 13.67 -7.35 -4.67
C PHE A 128 13.14 -6.95 -3.30
N ASP A 129 12.48 -7.84 -2.57
CA ASP A 129 12.05 -7.57 -1.19
C ASP A 129 13.26 -7.46 -0.24
N SER A 130 14.33 -8.20 -0.49
CA SER A 130 15.58 -8.10 0.26
C SER A 130 16.31 -6.76 0.03
N LEU A 131 16.12 -6.14 -1.14
CA LEU A 131 16.70 -4.83 -1.48
C LEU A 131 15.90 -3.64 -0.93
N LYS A 132 14.65 -3.86 -0.53
CA LYS A 132 13.93 -2.83 0.22
C LYS A 132 14.65 -2.64 1.54
N GLU A 133 14.97 -1.38 1.85
CA GLU A 133 15.29 -1.07 3.23
C GLU A 133 14.16 -1.66 4.08
N SER A 134 14.44 -2.70 4.86
CA SER A 134 13.77 -2.79 6.13
C SER A 134 14.18 -1.49 6.83
N GLU A 135 13.33 -0.46 6.75
CA GLU A 135 13.44 0.63 7.70
C GLU A 135 13.25 -0.05 9.05
N GLY A 136 14.36 -0.52 9.62
CA GLY A 136 14.39 -1.02 10.97
C GLY A 136 13.72 0.05 11.83
N ALA A 137 13.02 -0.34 12.87
CA ALA A 137 12.27 0.58 13.73
C ALA A 137 13.14 1.80 14.04
N LYS A 138 12.95 2.91 13.30
CA LYS A 138 13.67 4.16 13.54
C LYS A 138 13.06 4.77 14.78
N ALA A 139 13.83 4.82 15.85
CA ALA A 139 13.46 5.62 17.01
C ALA A 139 13.42 7.09 16.58
N VAL A 140 12.24 7.70 16.58
CA VAL A 140 12.06 9.13 16.31
C VAL A 140 11.86 9.81 17.66
N ARG A 141 12.65 10.87 17.94
CA ARG A 141 12.47 11.65 19.16
C ARG A 141 11.17 12.45 19.08
N MET A 142 10.47 12.58 20.19
CA MET A 142 9.24 13.37 20.26
C MET A 142 9.47 14.82 19.79
N SER A 143 10.63 15.41 20.12
CA SER A 143 11.06 16.74 19.64
C SER A 143 11.08 16.86 18.11
N ASP A 144 11.40 15.77 17.40
CA ASP A 144 11.52 15.78 15.93
C ASP A 144 10.14 15.69 15.26
N LEU A 145 9.10 15.27 16.02
CA LEU A 145 7.72 15.22 15.54
C LEU A 145 7.06 16.60 15.48
N VAL A 146 7.62 17.61 16.15
CA VAL A 146 7.12 19.01 16.10
C VAL A 146 7.13 19.57 14.67
N LYS A 147 7.98 19.04 13.79
CA LYS A 147 7.99 19.39 12.35
C LYS A 147 6.63 19.21 11.66
N TYR A 148 5.79 18.30 12.17
CA TYR A 148 4.46 18.06 11.61
C TYR A 148 3.42 19.12 12.02
N GLN A 149 3.76 20.04 12.95
CA GLN A 149 2.84 21.09 13.42
C GLN A 149 2.25 21.92 12.27
N GLY A 150 3.08 22.27 11.28
CA GLY A 150 2.65 23.07 10.13
C GLY A 150 1.62 22.36 9.24
N ASP A 151 1.55 21.03 9.27
CA ASP A 151 0.62 20.26 8.45
C ASP A 151 -0.81 20.25 9.03
N TYR A 152 -0.95 20.48 10.34
CA TYR A 152 -2.26 20.56 11.00
C TYR A 152 -3.04 21.84 10.72
N PHE A 153 -2.34 22.90 10.27
CA PHE A 153 -2.96 24.20 9.95
C PHE A 153 -3.18 24.39 8.44
N LYS A 154 -2.79 23.43 7.63
CA LYS A 154 -3.17 23.40 6.20
C LYS A 154 -4.58 22.82 6.09
N GLU A 155 -5.40 23.37 5.20
CA GLU A 155 -6.65 22.71 4.83
C GLU A 155 -6.31 21.29 4.37
N LYS A 156 -6.81 20.31 5.12
CA LYS A 156 -6.69 18.91 4.72
C LYS A 156 -7.68 18.72 3.57
N GLU A 157 -7.17 18.63 2.36
CA GLU A 157 -7.96 18.03 1.29
C GLU A 157 -8.31 16.60 1.75
N THR A 158 -9.60 16.31 1.85
CA THR A 158 -10.12 14.96 2.11
C THR A 158 -9.87 14.10 0.89
N VAL A 159 -8.69 13.49 0.84
CA VAL A 159 -8.21 12.77 -0.35
C VAL A 159 -8.95 11.45 -0.52
N TYR A 160 -9.16 10.72 0.58
CA TYR A 160 -9.77 9.38 0.57
C TYR A 160 -11.13 9.41 1.25
N ASP A 161 -12.11 10.04 0.64
CA ASP A 161 -13.49 10.09 1.11
C ASP A 161 -14.40 9.12 0.34
N THR A 162 -15.55 8.78 0.94
CA THR A 162 -16.53 7.89 0.30
C THR A 162 -17.34 8.59 -0.78
N GLY A 163 -17.46 9.92 -0.70
CA GLY A 163 -18.39 10.75 -1.47
C GLY A 163 -19.82 10.67 -0.98
N ILE A 164 -20.03 10.20 0.24
CA ILE A 164 -21.30 10.17 0.93
C ILE A 164 -21.09 10.99 2.21
N SER A 165 -21.65 12.21 2.25
CA SER A 165 -21.35 13.21 3.29
C SER A 165 -21.61 12.68 4.69
N SER A 166 -22.70 11.94 4.88
CA SER A 166 -23.05 11.34 6.18
C SER A 166 -22.00 10.32 6.67
N ILE A 167 -21.26 9.67 5.76
CA ILE A 167 -20.14 8.81 6.11
C ILE A 167 -18.91 9.67 6.38
N ASP A 168 -18.59 10.57 5.47
CA ASP A 168 -17.37 11.36 5.47
C ASP A 168 -17.30 12.31 6.67
N ASP A 169 -18.42 12.93 7.06
CA ASP A 169 -18.53 13.79 8.25
C ASP A 169 -18.24 13.02 9.56
N ASN A 170 -18.53 11.73 9.60
CA ASN A 170 -18.35 10.90 10.78
C ASN A 170 -16.99 10.15 10.80
N ILE A 171 -16.48 9.75 9.63
CA ILE A 171 -15.23 9.03 9.51
C ILE A 171 -14.06 9.98 9.27
N GLY A 172 -14.34 11.14 8.67
CA GLY A 172 -13.34 12.00 8.07
C GLY A 172 -12.79 11.38 6.79
N SER A 173 -11.49 11.43 6.60
CA SER A 173 -10.79 10.79 5.51
C SER A 173 -10.13 9.50 6.00
N PHE A 174 -10.01 8.51 5.14
CA PHE A 174 -9.20 7.33 5.43
C PHE A 174 -7.70 7.68 5.36
N ASP A 175 -6.92 7.17 6.31
CA ASP A 175 -5.50 7.48 6.38
C ASP A 175 -4.66 6.55 5.50
N ARG A 176 -3.52 7.08 5.06
CA ARG A 176 -2.49 6.27 4.40
C ARG A 176 -1.92 5.25 5.39
N GLY A 177 -1.60 4.06 4.87
CA GLY A 177 -1.10 2.96 5.70
C GLY A 177 -2.20 2.17 6.42
N ASP A 178 -3.48 2.52 6.22
CA ASP A 178 -4.60 1.84 6.84
C ASP A 178 -5.12 0.65 6.02
N LEU A 179 -5.51 -0.40 6.75
CA LEU A 179 -6.35 -1.47 6.23
C LEU A 179 -7.78 -1.20 6.67
N ILE A 180 -8.66 -0.97 5.70
CA ILE A 180 -10.08 -0.69 5.89
C ILE A 180 -10.88 -1.93 5.48
N ILE A 181 -11.67 -2.47 6.41
CA ILE A 181 -12.54 -3.61 6.13
C ILE A 181 -13.97 -3.11 5.90
N ILE A 182 -14.56 -3.48 4.76
CA ILE A 182 -15.97 -3.26 4.46
C ILE A 182 -16.68 -4.62 4.59
N ALA A 183 -17.44 -4.82 5.65
CA ALA A 183 -18.07 -6.08 5.96
C ALA A 183 -19.59 -6.01 5.75
N ALA A 184 -20.16 -7.05 5.14
CA ALA A 184 -21.59 -7.17 4.98
C ALA A 184 -22.02 -8.64 4.82
N ARG A 185 -23.29 -8.92 5.09
CA ARG A 185 -23.92 -10.17 4.67
C ARG A 185 -24.08 -10.20 3.14
N PRO A 186 -24.23 -11.40 2.53
CA PRO A 186 -24.47 -11.51 1.08
C PRO A 186 -25.62 -10.63 0.61
N ALA A 187 -25.50 -10.09 -0.60
CA ALA A 187 -26.52 -9.30 -1.30
C ALA A 187 -26.96 -7.97 -0.62
N VAL A 188 -26.23 -7.48 0.39
CA VAL A 188 -26.52 -6.20 1.04
C VAL A 188 -26.06 -4.99 0.23
N GLY A 189 -25.07 -5.14 -0.65
CA GLY A 189 -24.54 -4.04 -1.46
C GLY A 189 -23.07 -3.70 -1.21
N LYS A 190 -22.32 -4.54 -0.48
CA LYS A 190 -20.90 -4.37 -0.15
C LYS A 190 -20.05 -3.98 -1.36
N SER A 191 -20.11 -4.81 -2.44
CA SER A 191 -19.33 -4.58 -3.67
C SER A 191 -19.80 -3.33 -4.43
N ALA A 192 -21.08 -2.94 -4.32
CA ALA A 192 -21.59 -1.73 -4.95
C ALA A 192 -21.00 -0.49 -4.26
N LEU A 193 -21.01 -0.45 -2.92
CA LEU A 193 -20.41 0.65 -2.14
C LEU A 193 -18.92 0.80 -2.42
N ALA A 194 -18.17 -0.30 -2.32
CA ALA A 194 -16.72 -0.28 -2.54
C ALA A 194 -16.36 0.13 -3.98
N PHE A 195 -17.12 -0.33 -4.97
CA PHE A 195 -16.88 0.02 -6.37
C PHE A 195 -17.22 1.49 -6.64
N GLN A 196 -18.29 2.02 -6.01
CA GLN A 196 -18.63 3.44 -6.06
C GLN A 196 -17.50 4.30 -5.47
N MET A 197 -16.95 3.92 -4.32
CA MET A 197 -15.80 4.60 -3.72
C MET A 197 -14.56 4.53 -4.62
N ALA A 198 -14.23 3.36 -5.19
CA ALA A 198 -13.08 3.20 -6.06
C ALA A 198 -13.18 4.08 -7.32
N ARG A 199 -14.37 4.19 -7.91
CA ARG A 199 -14.63 5.09 -9.04
C ARG A 199 -14.46 6.55 -8.65
N ARG A 200 -14.95 6.94 -7.45
CA ARG A 200 -14.74 8.30 -6.93
C ARG A 200 -13.26 8.63 -6.78
N PHE A 201 -12.46 7.72 -6.25
CA PHE A 201 -11.01 7.92 -6.14
C PHE A 201 -10.38 8.13 -7.52
N GLY A 202 -10.73 7.29 -8.49
CA GLY A 202 -10.26 7.44 -9.87
C GLY A 202 -10.61 8.80 -10.49
N ARG A 203 -11.82 9.32 -10.23
CA ARG A 203 -12.25 10.66 -10.69
C ARG A 203 -11.49 11.79 -9.99
N LYS A 204 -11.06 11.61 -8.76
CA LYS A 204 -10.17 12.53 -8.03
C LYS A 204 -8.70 12.41 -8.45
N ALA A 205 -8.40 11.83 -9.61
CA ALA A 205 -7.07 11.59 -10.12
C ALA A 205 -6.18 10.67 -9.24
N LEU A 206 -6.76 9.96 -8.28
CA LEU A 206 -6.05 8.95 -7.50
C LEU A 206 -5.94 7.65 -8.31
N LYS A 207 -4.73 7.21 -8.58
CA LYS A 207 -4.49 5.94 -9.27
C LYS A 207 -4.95 4.79 -8.38
N THR A 208 -6.04 4.12 -8.77
CA THR A 208 -6.74 3.16 -7.93
C THR A 208 -6.74 1.77 -8.55
N GLY A 209 -6.28 0.76 -7.82
CA GLY A 209 -6.35 -0.65 -8.21
C GLY A 209 -7.57 -1.34 -7.59
N TYR A 210 -8.45 -1.93 -8.40
CA TYR A 210 -9.61 -2.70 -7.96
C TYR A 210 -9.44 -4.17 -8.34
N PHE A 211 -9.07 -5.00 -7.37
CA PHE A 211 -8.87 -6.44 -7.53
C PHE A 211 -10.18 -7.18 -7.28
N ASN A 212 -10.82 -7.56 -8.36
CA ASN A 212 -12.11 -8.21 -8.36
C ASN A 212 -11.97 -9.72 -8.55
N LEU A 213 -12.39 -10.49 -7.55
CA LEU A 213 -12.31 -11.94 -7.53
C LEU A 213 -13.69 -12.62 -7.68
N GLU A 214 -14.79 -11.84 -7.63
CA GLU A 214 -16.14 -12.40 -7.62
C GLU A 214 -16.86 -12.23 -8.97
N MET A 215 -16.58 -11.13 -9.69
CA MET A 215 -17.36 -10.72 -10.86
C MET A 215 -16.49 -10.61 -12.10
N THR A 216 -17.09 -10.63 -13.29
CA THR A 216 -16.38 -10.28 -14.52
C THR A 216 -16.27 -8.77 -14.70
N ALA A 217 -15.26 -8.32 -15.44
CA ALA A 217 -15.09 -6.90 -15.77
C ALA A 217 -16.34 -6.34 -16.49
N LYS A 218 -16.99 -7.17 -17.34
CA LYS A 218 -18.25 -6.82 -17.98
C LYS A 218 -19.37 -6.54 -16.96
N GLN A 219 -19.48 -7.32 -15.90
CA GLN A 219 -20.49 -7.10 -14.85
C GLN A 219 -20.21 -5.82 -14.05
N LEU A 220 -18.94 -5.48 -13.82
CA LEU A 220 -18.57 -4.20 -13.21
C LEU A 220 -18.89 -3.02 -14.13
N TYR A 221 -18.60 -3.15 -15.44
CA TYR A 221 -19.01 -2.15 -16.43
C TYR A 221 -20.54 -1.97 -16.46
N GLU A 222 -21.34 -3.06 -16.45
CA GLU A 222 -22.80 -2.98 -16.38
C GLU A 222 -23.30 -2.22 -15.14
N ARG A 223 -22.64 -2.39 -13.99
CA ARG A 223 -22.92 -1.63 -12.78
C ARG A 223 -22.53 -0.16 -12.90
N ALA A 224 -21.32 0.10 -13.43
CA ALA A 224 -20.85 1.46 -13.63
C ALA A 224 -21.78 2.26 -14.55
N ILE A 225 -22.11 1.68 -15.72
CA ILE A 225 -22.95 2.37 -16.70
C ILE A 225 -24.40 2.52 -16.22
N ALA A 226 -24.93 1.59 -15.42
CA ALA A 226 -26.26 1.72 -14.82
C ALA A 226 -26.34 2.92 -13.88
N GLY A 227 -25.33 3.10 -13.02
CA GLY A 227 -25.25 4.25 -12.12
C GLY A 227 -24.98 5.58 -12.84
N THR A 228 -24.12 5.57 -13.87
CA THR A 228 -23.72 6.80 -14.57
C THR A 228 -24.78 7.30 -15.58
N SER A 229 -25.47 6.38 -16.24
CA SER A 229 -26.53 6.72 -17.20
C SER A 229 -27.91 6.82 -16.57
N GLU A 230 -28.06 6.46 -15.29
CA GLU A 230 -29.33 6.33 -14.57
C GLU A 230 -30.32 5.36 -15.21
N ILE A 231 -29.85 4.43 -15.99
CA ILE A 231 -30.67 3.40 -16.64
C ILE A 231 -30.69 2.16 -15.76
N ASN A 232 -31.88 1.56 -15.57
CA ASN A 232 -32.01 0.31 -14.85
C ASN A 232 -31.14 -0.80 -15.45
N MET A 233 -30.33 -1.45 -14.63
CA MET A 233 -29.38 -2.49 -15.03
C MET A 233 -30.04 -3.63 -15.84
N LYS A 234 -31.32 -4.00 -15.55
CA LYS A 234 -32.06 -4.99 -16.33
C LYS A 234 -32.31 -4.51 -17.78
N ARG A 235 -32.50 -3.19 -17.96
CA ARG A 235 -32.66 -2.58 -19.28
C ARG A 235 -31.35 -2.64 -20.05
N ILE A 236 -30.23 -2.31 -19.38
CA ILE A 236 -28.89 -2.38 -19.98
C ILE A 236 -28.57 -3.79 -20.47
N ARG A 237 -28.83 -4.81 -19.67
CA ARG A 237 -28.62 -6.22 -20.05
C ARG A 237 -29.47 -6.65 -21.24
N ASN A 238 -30.63 -6.02 -21.41
CA ASN A 238 -31.57 -6.27 -22.50
C ASN A 238 -31.56 -5.12 -23.53
N ALA A 239 -30.40 -4.57 -23.83
CA ALA A 239 -30.19 -3.35 -24.62
C ALA A 239 -30.82 -3.33 -26.02
N THR A 240 -31.30 -4.45 -26.55
CA THR A 240 -31.96 -4.53 -27.86
C THR A 240 -33.23 -3.67 -27.96
N ASN A 241 -33.79 -3.20 -26.85
CA ASN A 241 -35.04 -2.45 -26.78
C ASN A 241 -34.88 -1.09 -26.10
N PHE A 242 -33.73 -0.42 -26.24
CA PHE A 242 -33.55 0.94 -25.73
C PHE A 242 -34.50 1.92 -26.43
N LEU A 243 -35.14 2.77 -25.61
CA LEU A 243 -35.83 3.96 -26.10
C LEU A 243 -34.79 5.00 -26.58
N ASN A 244 -35.21 5.97 -27.42
CA ASN A 244 -34.25 6.93 -27.98
C ASN A 244 -33.58 7.80 -26.88
N ASP A 245 -34.32 8.16 -25.84
CA ASP A 245 -33.79 8.88 -24.67
C ASP A 245 -32.85 8.02 -23.81
N GLU A 246 -33.15 6.74 -23.63
CA GLU A 246 -32.25 5.80 -22.92
C GLU A 246 -30.93 5.62 -23.67
N LYS A 247 -30.97 5.56 -25.00
CA LYS A 247 -29.76 5.49 -25.81
C LYS A 247 -28.87 6.72 -25.63
N ALA A 248 -29.46 7.91 -25.67
CA ALA A 248 -28.71 9.16 -25.44
C ALA A 248 -28.09 9.20 -24.05
N LYS A 249 -28.83 8.79 -22.99
CA LYS A 249 -28.29 8.67 -21.62
C LYS A 249 -27.16 7.63 -21.53
N PHE A 250 -27.30 6.50 -22.22
CA PHE A 250 -26.27 5.46 -22.26
C PHE A 250 -24.99 5.96 -22.94
N ASP A 251 -25.12 6.64 -24.08
CA ASP A 251 -23.98 7.19 -24.82
C ASP A 251 -23.26 8.27 -23.98
N LYS A 252 -24.01 9.21 -23.36
CA LYS A 252 -23.44 10.18 -22.42
C LYS A 252 -22.73 9.49 -21.23
N GLY A 253 -23.36 8.46 -20.68
CA GLY A 253 -22.76 7.68 -19.58
C GLY A 253 -21.44 7.02 -19.98
N ASN A 254 -21.34 6.49 -21.22
CA ASN A 254 -20.09 5.93 -21.73
C ASN A 254 -19.02 6.99 -21.90
N ASP A 255 -19.37 8.18 -22.39
CA ASP A 255 -18.43 9.29 -22.54
C ASP A 255 -17.83 9.66 -21.16
N LEU A 256 -18.66 9.70 -20.11
CA LEU A 256 -18.19 9.94 -18.75
C LEU A 256 -17.29 8.79 -18.23
N LEU A 257 -17.67 7.53 -18.45
CA LEU A 257 -16.86 6.39 -18.04
C LEU A 257 -15.52 6.33 -18.77
N SER A 258 -15.45 6.77 -20.03
CA SER A 258 -14.22 6.80 -20.80
C SER A 258 -13.15 7.74 -20.21
N GLN A 259 -13.58 8.69 -19.38
CA GLN A 259 -12.70 9.65 -18.70
C GLN A 259 -12.14 9.10 -17.37
N GLU A 260 -12.68 7.98 -16.85
CA GLU A 260 -12.20 7.36 -15.60
C GLU A 260 -10.90 6.56 -15.83
N SER A 261 -9.84 7.21 -16.30
CA SER A 261 -8.56 6.59 -16.70
C SER A 261 -7.69 6.16 -15.52
N ASN A 262 -7.98 6.59 -14.29
CA ASN A 262 -7.18 6.29 -13.12
C ASN A 262 -7.67 5.07 -12.31
N LEU A 263 -8.77 4.42 -12.73
CA LEU A 263 -9.27 3.20 -12.12
C LEU A 263 -8.86 1.97 -12.95
N TYR A 264 -8.05 1.11 -12.36
CA TYR A 264 -7.54 -0.12 -12.95
C TYR A 264 -8.29 -1.31 -12.37
N ILE A 265 -9.01 -2.05 -13.20
CA ILE A 265 -9.81 -3.20 -12.79
C ILE A 265 -9.09 -4.48 -13.17
N TYR A 266 -8.84 -5.32 -12.16
CA TYR A 266 -8.28 -6.66 -12.30
C TYR A 266 -9.36 -7.70 -12.13
N GLU A 267 -9.44 -8.63 -13.05
CA GLU A 267 -10.35 -9.78 -13.01
C GLU A 267 -9.55 -11.07 -12.87
N GLY A 268 -9.97 -11.92 -11.95
CA GLY A 268 -9.33 -13.23 -11.82
C GLY A 268 -9.12 -13.69 -10.39
N SER A 269 -8.09 -14.49 -10.21
CA SER A 269 -7.76 -15.11 -8.91
C SER A 269 -6.34 -14.69 -8.52
N PHE A 270 -6.22 -13.99 -7.40
CA PHE A 270 -4.97 -13.38 -6.93
C PHE A 270 -4.55 -13.96 -5.59
N ARG A 271 -3.25 -13.91 -5.33
CA ARG A 271 -2.62 -14.07 -4.02
C ARG A 271 -2.21 -12.69 -3.52
N VAL A 272 -1.88 -12.55 -2.25
CA VAL A 272 -1.38 -11.28 -1.70
C VAL A 272 -0.11 -10.82 -2.41
N LYS A 273 0.78 -11.76 -2.75
CA LYS A 273 2.00 -11.44 -3.50
C LYS A 273 1.74 -10.90 -4.90
N ASP A 274 0.68 -11.35 -5.58
CA ASP A 274 0.31 -10.88 -6.91
C ASP A 274 -0.17 -9.41 -6.83
N ILE A 275 -1.01 -9.08 -5.81
CA ILE A 275 -1.44 -7.71 -5.52
C ILE A 275 -0.24 -6.80 -5.19
N LYS A 276 0.72 -7.32 -4.41
CA LYS A 276 1.94 -6.60 -4.06
C LYS A 276 2.80 -6.31 -5.29
N ALA A 277 2.94 -7.27 -6.21
CA ALA A 277 3.67 -7.10 -7.47
C ALA A 277 3.04 -6.01 -8.34
N GLU A 278 1.71 -6.01 -8.48
CA GLU A 278 0.99 -4.96 -9.20
C GLU A 278 1.17 -3.59 -8.56
N GLN A 279 1.17 -3.50 -7.22
CA GLN A 279 1.46 -2.26 -6.50
C GLN A 279 2.89 -1.77 -6.79
N MET A 280 3.87 -2.65 -6.84
CA MET A 280 5.27 -2.27 -7.14
C MET A 280 5.40 -1.65 -8.54
N ILE A 281 4.72 -2.23 -9.52
CA ILE A 281 4.77 -1.80 -10.92
C ILE A 281 3.97 -0.51 -11.11
N ASN A 282 2.73 -0.49 -10.65
CA ASN A 282 1.76 0.54 -10.97
C ASN A 282 1.72 1.70 -9.99
N ARG A 283 2.18 1.50 -8.73
CA ARG A 283 2.22 2.52 -7.67
C ARG A 283 0.85 3.19 -7.45
N TYR A 284 -0.16 2.37 -7.12
CA TYR A 284 -1.49 2.86 -6.81
C TYR A 284 -1.50 3.75 -5.57
N ASP A 285 -2.36 4.75 -5.56
CA ASP A 285 -2.65 5.59 -4.39
C ASP A 285 -3.63 4.90 -3.43
N ALA A 286 -4.48 4.00 -3.94
CA ALA A 286 -5.40 3.17 -3.16
C ALA A 286 -5.62 1.81 -3.82
N ILE A 287 -5.91 0.79 -2.99
CA ILE A 287 -6.22 -0.56 -3.46
C ILE A 287 -7.54 -1.02 -2.87
N PHE A 288 -8.39 -1.62 -3.70
CA PHE A 288 -9.62 -2.31 -3.32
C PHE A 288 -9.51 -3.79 -3.65
N VAL A 289 -10.00 -4.67 -2.75
CA VAL A 289 -10.00 -6.13 -2.95
C VAL A 289 -11.39 -6.69 -2.67
N ASP A 290 -12.06 -7.20 -3.69
CA ASP A 290 -13.43 -7.74 -3.61
C ASP A 290 -13.45 -9.24 -3.91
N TYR A 291 -13.47 -10.12 -2.93
CA TYR A 291 -13.42 -9.95 -1.49
C TYR A 291 -12.34 -10.88 -0.87
N LEU A 292 -11.94 -10.58 0.35
CA LEU A 292 -10.79 -11.14 1.06
C LEU A 292 -10.81 -12.68 1.08
N GLN A 293 -11.97 -13.31 1.33
CA GLN A 293 -12.09 -14.76 1.40
C GLN A 293 -11.92 -15.48 0.05
N LEU A 294 -11.84 -14.78 -1.09
CA LEU A 294 -11.53 -15.38 -2.40
C LEU A 294 -10.05 -15.31 -2.76
N ILE A 295 -9.26 -14.54 -2.01
CA ILE A 295 -7.81 -14.52 -2.20
C ILE A 295 -7.25 -15.92 -1.95
N ARG A 296 -6.36 -16.38 -2.84
CA ARG A 296 -5.62 -17.63 -2.64
C ARG A 296 -4.52 -17.41 -1.62
N PRO A 297 -4.30 -18.33 -0.69
CA PRO A 297 -3.18 -18.23 0.23
C PRO A 297 -1.86 -18.37 -0.51
N ASP A 298 -0.82 -17.63 -0.07
CA ASP A 298 0.54 -17.80 -0.59
C ASP A 298 1.12 -19.14 -0.15
N LYS A 299 0.71 -19.63 1.02
CA LYS A 299 1.06 -20.96 1.55
C LYS A 299 -0.22 -21.62 2.07
N ALA A 300 -0.41 -22.90 1.72
CA ALA A 300 -1.50 -23.69 2.28
C ALA A 300 -1.33 -23.83 3.80
N ARG A 301 -2.43 -23.65 4.54
CA ARG A 301 -2.49 -23.81 5.99
C ARG A 301 -3.37 -24.99 6.37
N SER A 302 -3.32 -25.36 7.65
CA SER A 302 -4.12 -26.45 8.20
C SER A 302 -5.62 -26.15 8.21
N ASN A 303 -5.98 -24.88 8.31
CA ASN A 303 -7.36 -24.43 8.33
C ASN A 303 -7.55 -23.07 7.63
N ARG A 304 -8.77 -22.81 7.19
CA ARG A 304 -9.14 -21.60 6.45
C ARG A 304 -8.96 -20.32 7.28
N ARG A 305 -9.13 -20.39 8.58
CA ARG A 305 -8.95 -19.25 9.47
C ARG A 305 -7.52 -18.73 9.45
N GLU A 306 -6.53 -19.63 9.50
CA GLU A 306 -5.12 -19.23 9.42
C GLU A 306 -4.77 -18.63 8.05
N GLU A 307 -5.33 -19.18 6.96
CA GLU A 307 -5.15 -18.61 5.63
C GLU A 307 -5.68 -17.18 5.53
N VAL A 308 -6.87 -16.94 6.07
CA VAL A 308 -7.50 -15.60 6.09
C VAL A 308 -6.70 -14.63 6.96
N ALA A 309 -6.15 -15.11 8.09
CA ALA A 309 -5.27 -14.31 8.94
C ALA A 309 -3.98 -13.89 8.21
N ASP A 310 -3.32 -14.83 7.50
CA ASP A 310 -2.13 -14.53 6.71
C ASP A 310 -2.43 -13.51 5.59
N ILE A 311 -3.58 -13.65 4.93
CA ILE A 311 -4.04 -12.72 3.90
C ILE A 311 -4.25 -11.32 4.49
N SER A 312 -4.95 -11.21 5.63
CA SER A 312 -5.21 -9.94 6.31
C SER A 312 -3.89 -9.23 6.67
N LYS A 313 -2.96 -9.95 7.31
CA LYS A 313 -1.62 -9.45 7.64
C LYS A 313 -0.84 -8.98 6.41
N GLY A 314 -0.96 -9.74 5.31
CA GLY A 314 -0.32 -9.39 4.05
C GLY A 314 -0.86 -8.10 3.45
N LEU A 315 -2.20 -7.92 3.43
CA LEU A 315 -2.83 -6.68 2.97
C LEU A 315 -2.49 -5.49 3.87
N LYS A 316 -2.44 -5.68 5.21
CA LYS A 316 -1.99 -4.64 6.15
C LYS A 316 -0.55 -4.23 5.87
N ARG A 317 0.34 -5.18 5.58
CA ARG A 317 1.72 -4.88 5.18
C ARG A 317 1.79 -4.07 3.89
N ILE A 318 1.00 -4.42 2.86
CA ILE A 318 0.93 -3.61 1.63
C ILE A 318 0.53 -2.17 1.97
N ALA A 319 -0.50 -1.96 2.81
CA ALA A 319 -0.92 -0.63 3.21
C ALA A 319 0.23 0.15 3.87
N MET A 320 0.94 -0.47 4.82
CA MET A 320 2.03 0.16 5.56
C MET A 320 3.29 0.39 4.70
N ASP A 321 3.74 -0.64 3.96
CA ASP A 321 4.98 -0.61 3.18
C ASP A 321 4.92 0.43 2.05
N TYR A 322 3.73 0.63 1.47
CA TYR A 322 3.53 1.57 0.37
C TYR A 322 2.84 2.87 0.80
N ASN A 323 2.49 2.98 2.10
CA ASN A 323 1.84 4.16 2.68
C ASN A 323 0.58 4.58 1.90
N ILE A 324 -0.32 3.62 1.66
CA ILE A 324 -1.59 3.78 0.95
C ILE A 324 -2.74 3.13 1.72
N PRO A 325 -3.99 3.60 1.60
CA PRO A 325 -5.13 2.87 2.12
C PRO A 325 -5.41 1.62 1.28
N VAL A 326 -5.69 0.50 1.97
CA VAL A 326 -6.14 -0.75 1.36
C VAL A 326 -7.54 -1.09 1.88
N PHE A 327 -8.50 -1.16 0.97
CA PHE A 327 -9.90 -1.53 1.25
C PHE A 327 -10.11 -3.00 0.93
N ALA A 328 -10.37 -3.81 1.93
CA ALA A 328 -10.66 -5.22 1.74
C ALA A 328 -12.11 -5.53 2.13
N LEU A 329 -12.85 -6.10 1.20
CA LEU A 329 -14.23 -6.48 1.44
C LEU A 329 -14.25 -7.83 2.16
N SER A 330 -15.13 -7.96 3.15
CA SER A 330 -15.29 -9.20 3.92
C SER A 330 -16.74 -9.62 3.97
N GLN A 331 -16.97 -10.90 3.74
CA GLN A 331 -18.31 -11.48 3.89
C GLN A 331 -18.52 -11.93 5.33
N LEU A 332 -19.63 -11.51 5.94
CA LEU A 332 -20.03 -11.96 7.27
C LEU A 332 -20.59 -13.39 7.24
N ASN A 333 -20.38 -14.12 8.32
CA ASN A 333 -20.74 -15.54 8.43
C ASN A 333 -22.26 -15.75 8.44
N ARG A 334 -22.75 -16.83 7.81
CA ARG A 334 -24.18 -17.17 7.71
C ARG A 334 -24.80 -17.62 9.03
N ALA A 335 -24.02 -17.92 10.07
CA ALA A 335 -24.55 -18.41 11.35
C ALA A 335 -25.53 -17.44 12.03
N SER A 336 -25.56 -16.16 11.59
CA SER A 336 -26.50 -15.13 12.04
C SER A 336 -27.73 -14.96 11.12
N GLU A 337 -27.94 -15.84 10.12
CA GLU A 337 -29.07 -15.74 9.18
C GLU A 337 -30.46 -15.91 9.84
N ILE A 338 -30.51 -16.41 11.08
CA ILE A 338 -31.76 -16.52 11.84
C ILE A 338 -32.36 -15.13 12.12
N ASN A 339 -31.55 -14.08 12.16
CA ASN A 339 -31.95 -12.68 12.38
C ASN A 339 -31.32 -11.75 11.35
N LYS A 340 -31.74 -11.82 10.08
CA LYS A 340 -31.16 -11.01 8.97
C LYS A 340 -31.29 -9.50 9.16
N ASP A 341 -32.23 -9.04 9.97
CA ASP A 341 -32.47 -7.61 10.26
C ASP A 341 -31.66 -7.13 11.47
N LYS A 342 -30.98 -8.05 12.17
CA LYS A 342 -30.17 -7.66 13.31
C LYS A 342 -28.89 -6.97 12.86
N GLU A 343 -28.56 -5.88 13.53
CA GLU A 343 -27.28 -5.21 13.40
C GLU A 343 -26.14 -6.23 13.52
N PRO A 344 -25.19 -6.27 12.55
CA PRO A 344 -24.07 -7.19 12.60
C PRO A 344 -23.09 -6.79 13.73
N SER A 345 -22.36 -7.77 14.23
CA SER A 345 -21.35 -7.58 15.27
C SER A 345 -19.99 -8.15 14.83
N MET A 346 -18.92 -7.77 15.52
CA MET A 346 -17.57 -8.30 15.31
C MET A 346 -17.52 -9.83 15.36
N ALA A 347 -18.39 -10.46 16.17
CA ALA A 347 -18.45 -11.92 16.26
C ALA A 347 -18.86 -12.59 14.93
N GLU A 348 -19.48 -11.85 13.99
CA GLU A 348 -19.85 -12.37 12.66
C GLU A 348 -18.68 -12.34 11.67
N LEU A 349 -17.63 -11.58 11.97
CA LEU A 349 -16.31 -11.65 11.31
C LEU A 349 -15.49 -12.89 11.77
N ARG A 350 -16.11 -13.88 12.37
CA ARG A 350 -15.58 -14.93 13.26
C ARG A 350 -14.49 -15.84 12.68
N GLU A 351 -14.31 -15.92 11.38
CA GLU A 351 -13.17 -16.63 10.79
C GLU A 351 -11.87 -15.81 10.88
N ALA A 352 -11.95 -14.63 11.49
CA ALA A 352 -10.94 -13.61 11.40
C ALA A 352 -10.81 -12.74 12.66
N GLY A 353 -10.64 -13.33 13.83
CA GLY A 353 -10.15 -12.55 14.99
C GLY A 353 -8.87 -11.76 14.67
N ASP A 354 -8.10 -12.27 13.72
CA ASP A 354 -6.91 -11.59 13.20
C ASP A 354 -7.27 -10.40 12.28
N ILE A 355 -8.36 -10.46 11.48
CA ILE A 355 -8.82 -9.30 10.68
C ILE A 355 -9.17 -8.12 11.60
N GLU A 356 -9.81 -8.40 12.73
CA GLU A 356 -10.14 -7.37 13.73
C GLU A 356 -8.87 -6.69 14.25
N GLN A 357 -7.80 -7.44 14.49
CA GLN A 357 -6.53 -6.89 14.99
C GLN A 357 -5.79 -6.08 13.92
N ASP A 358 -5.74 -6.58 12.69
CA ASP A 358 -5.01 -5.98 11.58
C ASP A 358 -5.70 -4.72 11.02
N ALA A 359 -7.05 -4.71 11.02
CA ALA A 359 -7.82 -3.59 10.49
C ALA A 359 -7.65 -2.31 11.32
N SER A 360 -7.46 -1.19 10.65
CA SER A 360 -7.48 0.14 11.25
C SER A 360 -8.91 0.65 11.41
N THR A 361 -9.75 0.36 10.41
CA THR A 361 -11.17 0.74 10.37
C THR A 361 -12.00 -0.44 9.90
N ILE A 362 -13.16 -0.65 10.51
CA ILE A 362 -14.13 -1.67 10.12
C ILE A 362 -15.49 -1.03 9.94
N LEU A 363 -15.98 -1.08 8.71
CA LEU A 363 -17.30 -0.61 8.31
C LEU A 363 -18.22 -1.83 8.16
N MET A 364 -19.38 -1.80 8.78
CA MET A 364 -20.38 -2.84 8.67
C MET A 364 -21.64 -2.31 8.02
N LEU A 365 -22.05 -2.96 6.92
CA LEU A 365 -23.23 -2.61 6.13
C LEU A 365 -24.31 -3.68 6.30
N TRP A 366 -25.56 -3.27 6.58
CA TRP A 366 -26.68 -4.20 6.69
C TRP A 366 -28.03 -3.60 6.26
N ASN A 367 -29.04 -4.46 6.07
CA ASN A 367 -30.42 -4.05 5.87
C ASN A 367 -31.11 -4.02 7.24
N PRO A 368 -31.63 -2.88 7.69
CA PRO A 368 -32.37 -2.80 8.96
C PRO A 368 -33.74 -3.47 8.89
N ASN A 369 -34.32 -3.61 7.70
CA ASN A 369 -35.60 -4.26 7.44
C ASN A 369 -35.48 -5.19 6.22
N LYS A 370 -36.02 -6.42 6.36
CA LYS A 370 -36.03 -7.45 5.29
C LYS A 370 -36.88 -7.09 4.08
N GLU A 371 -37.92 -6.30 4.33
CA GLU A 371 -38.90 -5.93 3.29
C GLU A 371 -38.46 -4.67 2.53
N ASP A 372 -37.59 -3.87 3.13
CA ASP A 372 -37.05 -2.67 2.52
C ASP A 372 -35.60 -2.89 2.04
N PHE A 373 -35.42 -3.03 0.72
CA PHE A 373 -34.13 -3.18 0.08
C PHE A 373 -33.48 -1.85 -0.29
N THR A 374 -34.18 -0.72 -0.08
CA THR A 374 -33.68 0.62 -0.42
C THR A 374 -32.93 1.26 0.72
N THR A 375 -33.32 0.99 1.96
CA THR A 375 -32.65 1.53 3.15
C THR A 375 -31.54 0.58 3.59
N LYS A 376 -30.34 1.12 3.78
CA LYS A 376 -29.16 0.44 4.32
C LYS A 376 -28.69 1.18 5.55
N MET A 377 -28.10 0.46 6.47
CA MET A 377 -27.38 1.03 7.61
C MET A 377 -25.89 0.72 7.46
N LEU A 378 -25.08 1.72 7.69
CA LEU A 378 -23.63 1.60 7.82
C LEU A 378 -23.23 1.98 9.24
N LYS A 379 -22.36 1.21 9.86
CA LYS A 379 -21.72 1.61 11.12
C LYS A 379 -20.20 1.50 11.05
N VAL A 380 -19.55 2.35 11.81
CA VAL A 380 -18.13 2.20 12.14
C VAL A 380 -18.05 1.35 13.40
N GLU A 381 -17.69 0.09 13.27
CA GLU A 381 -17.54 -0.84 14.39
C GLU A 381 -16.16 -0.69 15.06
N LYS A 382 -15.15 -0.33 14.28
CA LYS A 382 -13.80 -0.02 14.73
C LYS A 382 -13.28 1.17 13.93
N GLY A 383 -12.75 2.18 14.59
CA GLY A 383 -12.09 3.33 13.98
C GLY A 383 -11.07 3.93 14.94
N ARG A 384 -9.90 4.29 14.44
CA ARG A 384 -8.86 4.89 15.29
C ARG A 384 -9.18 6.31 15.74
N GLN A 385 -9.94 7.05 14.95
CA GLN A 385 -10.25 8.46 15.18
C GLN A 385 -11.75 8.74 15.32
N THR A 386 -12.60 7.74 15.10
CA THR A 386 -14.05 7.90 15.05
C THR A 386 -14.69 7.07 16.15
N GLY A 387 -15.67 7.65 16.85
CA GLY A 387 -16.55 6.90 17.74
C GLY A 387 -17.44 5.93 16.94
N ASN A 388 -18.17 5.05 17.64
CA ASN A 388 -19.17 4.19 17.03
C ASN A 388 -20.29 5.08 16.44
N SER A 389 -20.28 5.29 15.14
CA SER A 389 -21.29 6.06 14.42
C SER A 389 -22.15 5.12 13.57
N ARG A 390 -23.42 5.48 13.39
CA ARG A 390 -24.36 4.75 12.52
C ARG A 390 -25.00 5.74 11.57
N GLN A 391 -24.99 5.41 10.29
CA GLN A 391 -25.60 6.21 9.22
C GLN A 391 -26.65 5.40 8.48
N GLU A 392 -27.74 6.06 8.16
CA GLU A 392 -28.70 5.55 7.20
C GLU A 392 -28.30 5.98 5.80
N LEU A 393 -28.32 5.04 4.86
CA LEU A 393 -28.02 5.24 3.45
C LEU A 393 -29.17 4.78 2.61
N LYS A 394 -29.41 5.42 1.49
CA LYS A 394 -30.33 4.93 0.46
C LYS A 394 -29.55 4.19 -0.62
N PHE A 395 -30.15 3.12 -1.13
CA PHE A 395 -29.58 2.28 -2.16
C PHE A 395 -30.55 2.00 -3.27
N ASP A 396 -30.28 2.50 -4.45
CA ASP A 396 -31.02 2.10 -5.66
C ASP A 396 -30.37 0.85 -6.26
N GLY A 397 -30.94 -0.31 -5.92
CA GLY A 397 -30.46 -1.61 -6.44
C GLY A 397 -30.65 -1.76 -7.95
N SER A 398 -31.49 -0.95 -8.60
CA SER A 398 -31.67 -0.97 -10.05
C SER A 398 -30.54 -0.28 -10.79
N LYS A 399 -29.91 0.71 -10.16
CA LYS A 399 -28.75 1.47 -10.67
C LYS A 399 -27.44 1.10 -9.96
N MET A 400 -27.52 0.27 -8.90
CA MET A 400 -26.38 -0.12 -8.06
C MET A 400 -25.67 1.08 -7.39
N LEU A 401 -26.43 2.07 -6.96
CA LEU A 401 -25.95 3.36 -6.47
C LEU A 401 -26.40 3.59 -5.03
N PHE A 402 -25.44 4.01 -4.18
CA PHE A 402 -25.72 4.55 -2.85
C PHE A 402 -25.82 6.06 -2.94
N TYR A 403 -26.81 6.64 -2.24
CA TYR A 403 -27.04 8.09 -2.17
C TYR A 403 -27.61 8.49 -0.81
N GLU A 404 -27.69 9.79 -0.54
CA GLU A 404 -28.27 10.36 0.67
C GLU A 404 -29.70 10.86 0.40
N GLU A 405 -30.55 10.82 1.42
CA GLU A 405 -31.89 11.39 1.33
C GLU A 405 -31.81 12.90 1.18
N GLY A 406 -32.42 13.44 0.13
CA GLY A 406 -32.33 14.87 -0.21
C GLY A 406 -31.44 15.20 -1.40
N PHE A 407 -30.68 14.23 -1.92
CA PHE A 407 -29.86 14.37 -3.13
C PHE A 407 -30.59 13.97 -4.43
N GLU A 408 -31.94 13.85 -4.41
CA GLU A 408 -32.70 13.54 -5.62
C GLU A 408 -32.61 14.62 -6.72
N GLU A 409 -32.17 15.85 -6.38
CA GLU A 409 -32.00 16.95 -7.34
C GLU A 409 -30.56 17.20 -7.80
N ALA A 410 -29.56 16.53 -7.20
CA ALA A 410 -28.14 16.80 -7.51
C ALA A 410 -27.56 15.92 -8.64
N ALA A 411 -28.41 15.18 -9.36
CA ALA A 411 -27.96 14.46 -10.57
C ALA A 411 -27.58 15.44 -11.70
N ASP A 412 -28.04 16.69 -11.65
CA ASP A 412 -27.62 17.75 -12.59
C ASP A 412 -26.36 18.52 -12.14
N ASP A 413 -25.98 18.45 -10.84
CA ASP A 413 -24.78 19.10 -10.27
C ASP A 413 -23.56 18.18 -10.17
N MET A 414 -23.49 17.10 -10.96
CA MET A 414 -22.21 16.47 -11.26
C MET A 414 -21.43 17.28 -12.30
N ASP A 415 -21.54 18.58 -12.27
CA ASP A 415 -20.55 19.47 -12.86
C ASP A 415 -19.26 19.35 -12.04
N ILE A 416 -18.41 18.43 -12.47
CA ILE A 416 -17.02 18.47 -12.10
C ILE A 416 -16.47 19.73 -12.77
N PRO A 417 -15.96 20.72 -12.01
CA PRO A 417 -15.22 21.80 -12.64
C PRO A 417 -13.94 21.19 -13.22
N PHE A 418 -13.95 20.94 -14.50
CA PHE A 418 -12.73 20.77 -15.27
C PHE A 418 -12.20 22.17 -15.60
N ASP A 419 -11.51 22.78 -14.64
CA ASP A 419 -10.58 23.86 -14.96
C ASP A 419 -9.28 23.20 -15.42
N PHE A 420 -9.12 23.18 -16.73
CA PHE A 420 -7.85 23.02 -17.39
C PHE A 420 -7.32 24.43 -17.71
N ASP A 421 -6.43 24.94 -16.90
CA ASP A 421 -5.41 25.91 -17.27
C ASP A 421 -4.02 25.29 -17.09
#